data_4d68bf95afd43d1a98c1ef2dc17021e7
#
_entry.id   4d68bf95afd43d1a98c1ef2dc17021e7
#
_cell.length_a   1.000
_cell.length_b   1.000
_cell.length_c   1.000
_cell.angle_alpha   90.00
_cell.angle_beta   90.00
_cell.angle_gamma   90.00
#
_symmetry.space_group_name_H-M   'P 1'
#
loop_
_entity.id
_entity.type
_entity.pdbx_description
1 polymer ?
#
loop_
_entity_poly.entity_id
_entity_poly.type
_entity_poly.pdbx_seq_one_letter_code
_entity_poly.pdbx_strand_id
1 'polypeptide(L)'
;MSEQQKEQQLLETVDRIIAEGPYQPAWSSLMQAKTPDWFKQKRFGTFIHWGVYSVPANSNEWYPRNMYIEGMPAYEHHIKTYGSQKDFGYKDFIPMFHAEKFDPAEWVRLFKEAGAGY
;
A
#
# COMPACT_ATOMS: atom_id res chain seq x y z
N MET A 1 3.96 -14.56 23.59
CA MET A 1 3.37 -13.22 23.63
C MET A 1 2.08 -13.25 22.82
N SER A 2 0.96 -12.86 23.43
CA SER A 2 -0.33 -12.81 22.72
C SER A 2 -0.37 -11.68 21.68
N GLU A 3 -1.30 -11.73 20.72
CA GLU A 3 -1.49 -10.65 19.73
C GLU A 3 -1.80 -9.31 20.43
N GLN A 4 -2.62 -9.32 21.47
CA GLN A 4 -2.92 -8.12 22.27
C GLN A 4 -1.68 -7.52 22.93
N GLN A 5 -0.76 -8.37 23.43
CA GLN A 5 0.50 -7.88 24.00
C GLN A 5 1.42 -7.25 22.95
N LYS A 6 1.46 -7.80 21.73
CA LYS A 6 2.22 -7.23 20.62
C LYS A 6 1.65 -5.87 20.20
N GLU A 7 0.33 -5.78 20.09
CA GLU A 7 -0.37 -4.55 19.76
C GLU A 7 -0.09 -3.46 20.80
N GLN A 8 -0.21 -3.79 22.11
CA GLN A 8 0.08 -2.86 23.18
C GLN A 8 1.53 -2.35 23.12
N GLN A 9 2.51 -3.23 22.94
CA GLN A 9 3.92 -2.83 22.79
C GLN A 9 4.16 -1.94 21.58
N LEU A 10 3.44 -2.18 20.47
CA LEU A 10 3.53 -1.33 19.28
C LEU A 10 2.99 0.07 19.58
N LEU A 11 1.82 0.19 20.22
CA LEU A 11 1.23 1.46 20.61
C LEU A 11 2.15 2.25 21.56
N GLU A 12 2.68 1.60 22.58
CA GLU A 12 3.65 2.23 23.51
C GLU A 12 4.90 2.73 22.78
N THR A 13 5.36 1.99 21.78
CA THR A 13 6.50 2.40 20.95
C THR A 13 6.16 3.63 20.10
N VAL A 14 4.97 3.65 19.51
CA VAL A 14 4.47 4.80 18.73
C VAL A 14 4.35 6.04 19.61
N ASP A 15 3.71 5.90 20.79
CA ASP A 15 3.54 7.01 21.74
C ASP A 15 4.89 7.58 22.23
N ARG A 16 5.85 6.72 22.49
CA ARG A 16 7.21 7.13 22.86
C ARG A 16 7.88 7.90 21.72
N ILE A 17 7.81 7.41 20.48
CA ILE A 17 8.40 8.08 19.29
C ILE A 17 7.75 9.45 19.08
N ILE A 18 6.43 9.56 19.28
CA ILE A 18 5.71 10.83 19.18
C ILE A 18 6.18 11.80 20.28
N ALA A 19 6.31 11.34 21.52
CA ALA A 19 6.74 12.16 22.63
C ALA A 19 8.20 12.65 22.50
N GLU A 20 9.10 11.83 21.97
CA GLU A 20 10.51 12.14 21.74
C GLU A 20 10.74 12.92 20.42
N GLY A 21 9.76 12.95 19.54
CA GLY A 21 9.88 13.57 18.22
C GLY A 21 9.94 15.11 18.27
N PRO A 22 10.40 15.75 17.18
CA PRO A 22 10.54 17.19 17.10
C PRO A 22 9.19 17.93 16.99
N TYR A 23 8.11 17.19 16.75
CA TYR A 23 6.78 17.78 16.56
C TYR A 23 5.79 17.26 17.59
N GLN A 24 4.91 18.14 18.03
CA GLN A 24 3.80 17.83 18.92
C GLN A 24 2.48 17.81 18.13
N PRO A 25 1.40 17.15 18.62
CA PRO A 25 0.10 17.05 17.95
C PRO A 25 -0.68 18.37 18.03
N ALA A 26 -0.06 19.45 17.60
CA ALA A 26 -0.65 20.79 17.52
C ALA A 26 -0.20 21.48 16.24
N TRP A 27 -1.09 22.22 15.60
CA TRP A 27 -0.81 22.92 14.33
C TRP A 27 0.38 23.87 14.44
N SER A 28 0.53 24.56 15.58
CA SER A 28 1.67 25.45 15.84
C SER A 28 3.03 24.75 15.80
N SER A 29 3.06 23.46 16.15
CA SER A 29 4.26 22.63 16.03
C SER A 29 4.43 22.06 14.62
N LEU A 30 3.36 21.50 14.03
CA LEU A 30 3.39 20.87 12.71
C LEU A 30 3.74 21.87 11.59
N MET A 31 3.29 23.13 11.71
CA MET A 31 3.62 24.19 10.75
C MET A 31 5.12 24.56 10.72
N GLN A 32 5.90 24.12 11.72
CA GLN A 32 7.35 24.31 11.71
C GLN A 32 8.09 23.27 10.85
N ALA A 33 7.39 22.24 10.40
CA ALA A 33 7.95 21.20 9.57
C ALA A 33 8.45 21.79 8.23
N LYS A 34 9.69 21.50 7.91
CA LYS A 34 10.30 21.94 6.63
C LYS A 34 10.51 20.73 5.75
N THR A 35 10.23 20.91 4.47
CA THR A 35 10.57 19.89 3.48
C THR A 35 12.08 19.62 3.52
N PRO A 36 12.52 18.38 3.72
CA PRO A 36 13.95 18.04 3.76
C PRO A 36 14.67 18.42 2.46
N ASP A 37 15.92 18.84 2.56
CA ASP A 37 16.69 19.26 1.38
C ASP A 37 16.95 18.09 0.42
N TRP A 38 17.13 16.88 0.93
CA TRP A 38 17.26 15.70 0.10
C TRP A 38 16.04 15.50 -0.80
N PHE A 39 14.82 15.73 -0.31
CA PHE A 39 13.58 15.62 -1.08
C PHE A 39 13.49 16.69 -2.16
N LYS A 40 13.90 17.93 -1.85
CA LYS A 40 13.95 19.04 -2.85
C LYS A 40 14.96 18.77 -3.97
N GLN A 41 16.06 18.10 -3.65
CA GLN A 41 17.13 17.75 -4.60
C GLN A 41 16.78 16.53 -5.45
N LYS A 42 16.04 15.57 -4.89
CA LYS A 42 15.60 14.35 -5.58
C LYS A 42 14.27 14.61 -6.29
N ARG A 43 14.31 14.68 -7.62
CA ARG A 43 13.13 15.02 -8.45
C ARG A 43 12.47 13.79 -9.07
N PHE A 44 13.06 12.60 -8.89
CA PHE A 44 12.56 11.35 -9.40
C PHE A 44 12.33 10.39 -8.24
N GLY A 45 11.11 9.89 -8.14
CA GLY A 45 10.70 8.91 -7.16
C GLY A 45 9.93 7.77 -7.80
N THR A 46 9.79 6.66 -7.09
CA THR A 46 9.01 5.50 -7.52
C THR A 46 7.75 5.41 -6.69
N PHE A 47 6.62 5.28 -7.37
CA PHE A 47 5.33 5.03 -6.74
C PHE A 47 4.77 3.71 -7.24
N ILE A 48 4.46 2.79 -6.31
CA ILE A 48 4.03 1.43 -6.65
C ILE A 48 2.63 1.19 -6.10
N HIS A 49 1.72 0.81 -6.99
CA HIS A 49 0.46 0.19 -6.63
C HIS A 49 0.57 -1.32 -6.86
N TRP A 50 0.51 -2.09 -5.80
CA TRP A 50 0.61 -3.53 -5.88
C TRP A 50 -0.10 -4.21 -4.71
N GLY A 51 -0.85 -5.26 -4.98
CA GLY A 51 -1.61 -5.97 -3.97
C GLY A 51 -2.50 -7.05 -4.56
N VAL A 52 -3.48 -7.50 -3.81
CA VAL A 52 -4.40 -8.60 -4.19
C VAL A 52 -5.07 -8.37 -5.55
N TYR A 53 -5.38 -7.13 -5.91
CA TYR A 53 -5.96 -6.79 -7.23
C TYR A 53 -5.03 -7.11 -8.42
N SER A 54 -3.75 -7.39 -8.16
CA SER A 54 -2.82 -7.87 -9.20
C SER A 54 -3.07 -9.32 -9.60
N VAL A 55 -3.83 -10.09 -8.82
CA VAL A 55 -4.20 -11.47 -9.14
C VAL A 55 -5.07 -11.54 -10.41
N PRO A 56 -6.23 -10.82 -10.48
CA PRO A 56 -7.00 -10.78 -11.71
C PRO A 56 -6.31 -10.06 -12.86
N ALA A 57 -5.29 -9.25 -12.59
CA ALA A 57 -4.48 -8.53 -13.58
C ALA A 57 -5.32 -7.81 -14.65
N ASN A 58 -6.45 -7.23 -14.24
CA ASN A 58 -7.39 -6.54 -15.10
C ASN A 58 -7.72 -5.15 -14.55
N SER A 59 -7.91 -4.18 -15.43
CA SER A 59 -8.19 -2.79 -15.06
C SER A 59 -7.03 -2.13 -14.30
N ASN A 60 -7.28 -1.70 -13.06
CA ASN A 60 -6.33 -0.97 -12.21
C ASN A 60 -6.57 -1.28 -10.71
N GLU A 61 -5.96 -0.51 -9.83
CA GLU A 61 -6.06 -0.64 -8.37
C GLU A 61 -7.49 -0.48 -7.82
N TRP A 62 -8.41 0.05 -8.61
CA TRP A 62 -9.83 0.15 -8.27
C TRP A 62 -10.64 -1.11 -8.58
N TYR A 63 -10.00 -2.16 -9.10
CA TYR A 63 -10.68 -3.43 -9.36
C TYR A 63 -11.52 -3.93 -8.19
N PRO A 64 -11.06 -3.88 -6.93
CA PRO A 64 -11.83 -4.32 -5.75
C PRO A 64 -13.20 -3.68 -5.61
N ARG A 65 -13.32 -2.44 -6.05
CA ARG A 65 -14.59 -1.69 -6.07
C ARG A 65 -15.35 -1.90 -7.38
N ASN A 66 -14.64 -1.75 -8.50
CA ASN A 66 -15.27 -1.67 -9.82
C ASN A 66 -15.82 -3.02 -10.28
N MET A 67 -15.32 -4.15 -9.77
CA MET A 67 -15.87 -5.47 -10.04
C MET A 67 -17.31 -5.67 -9.51
N TYR A 68 -17.80 -4.80 -8.63
CA TYR A 68 -19.17 -4.84 -8.08
C TYR A 68 -20.10 -3.80 -8.72
N ILE A 69 -19.65 -3.02 -9.68
CA ILE A 69 -20.43 -1.97 -10.31
C ILE A 69 -20.80 -2.39 -11.74
N GLU A 70 -22.08 -2.69 -11.99
CA GLU A 70 -22.58 -3.04 -13.31
C GLU A 70 -22.21 -1.98 -14.36
N GLY A 71 -21.85 -2.44 -15.57
CA GLY A 71 -21.40 -1.59 -16.66
C GLY A 71 -19.94 -1.14 -16.60
N MET A 72 -19.22 -1.46 -15.52
CA MET A 72 -17.77 -1.23 -15.48
C MET A 72 -17.02 -2.37 -16.18
N PRO A 73 -15.94 -2.09 -16.94
CA PRO A 73 -15.14 -3.14 -17.59
C PRO A 73 -14.64 -4.22 -16.63
N ALA A 74 -14.30 -3.84 -15.38
CA ALA A 74 -13.90 -4.78 -14.34
C ALA A 74 -15.05 -5.71 -13.92
N TYR A 75 -16.30 -5.23 -13.88
CA TYR A 75 -17.49 -6.05 -13.62
C TYR A 75 -17.69 -7.09 -14.73
N GLU A 76 -17.70 -6.66 -15.97
CA GLU A 76 -17.90 -7.55 -17.14
C GLU A 76 -16.77 -8.61 -17.20
N HIS A 77 -15.53 -8.20 -16.98
CA HIS A 77 -14.40 -9.12 -16.91
C HIS A 77 -14.60 -10.15 -15.79
N HIS A 78 -15.01 -9.69 -14.60
CA HIS A 78 -15.19 -10.55 -13.44
C HIS A 78 -16.25 -11.62 -13.69
N ILE A 79 -17.45 -11.21 -14.13
CA ILE A 79 -18.54 -12.14 -14.46
C ILE A 79 -18.11 -13.17 -15.49
N LYS A 80 -17.41 -12.74 -16.55
CA LYS A 80 -16.97 -13.61 -17.62
C LYS A 80 -15.91 -14.62 -17.16
N THR A 81 -15.02 -14.22 -16.26
CA THR A 81 -13.82 -15.01 -15.91
C THR A 81 -14.02 -15.84 -14.64
N TYR A 82 -14.69 -15.27 -13.65
CA TYR A 82 -14.81 -15.86 -12.31
C TYR A 82 -16.26 -16.17 -11.90
N GLY A 83 -17.24 -15.69 -12.67
CA GLY A 83 -18.66 -15.88 -12.37
C GLY A 83 -19.22 -14.77 -11.48
N SER A 84 -20.34 -15.07 -10.79
CA SER A 84 -21.00 -14.11 -9.91
C SER A 84 -20.14 -13.72 -8.72
N GLN A 85 -20.14 -12.43 -8.36
CA GLN A 85 -19.48 -11.92 -7.15
C GLN A 85 -20.03 -12.54 -5.85
N LYS A 86 -21.22 -13.13 -5.91
CA LYS A 86 -21.80 -13.89 -4.80
C LYS A 86 -21.05 -15.20 -4.57
N ASP A 87 -20.60 -15.84 -5.64
CA ASP A 87 -19.95 -17.15 -5.62
C ASP A 87 -18.42 -16.99 -5.52
N PHE A 88 -17.87 -15.97 -6.18
CA PHE A 88 -16.45 -15.61 -6.13
C PHE A 88 -16.33 -14.09 -6.01
N GLY A 89 -16.05 -13.60 -4.81
CA GLY A 89 -15.86 -12.18 -4.53
C GLY A 89 -14.40 -11.79 -4.43
N TYR A 90 -14.13 -10.51 -4.16
CA TYR A 90 -12.75 -10.01 -4.07
C TYR A 90 -11.91 -10.72 -3.00
N LYS A 91 -12.52 -11.09 -1.86
CA LYS A 91 -11.85 -11.83 -0.77
C LYS A 91 -11.25 -13.17 -1.23
N ASP A 92 -11.84 -13.77 -2.27
CA ASP A 92 -11.43 -15.08 -2.77
C ASP A 92 -10.12 -15.02 -3.57
N PHE A 93 -9.67 -13.81 -3.96
CA PHE A 93 -8.33 -13.59 -4.50
C PHE A 93 -7.23 -13.57 -3.43
N ILE A 94 -7.56 -13.33 -2.16
CA ILE A 94 -6.54 -13.20 -1.10
C ILE A 94 -5.62 -14.43 -1.03
N PRO A 95 -6.14 -15.68 -0.96
CA PRO A 95 -5.28 -16.87 -0.92
C PRO A 95 -4.51 -17.12 -2.22
N MET A 96 -4.84 -16.42 -3.32
CA MET A 96 -4.14 -16.55 -4.60
C MET A 96 -2.98 -15.54 -4.74
N PHE A 97 -2.87 -14.59 -3.83
CA PHE A 97 -1.80 -13.59 -3.82
C PHE A 97 -0.61 -14.11 -3.00
N HIS A 98 0.33 -14.74 -3.67
CA HIS A 98 1.48 -15.40 -3.03
C HIS A 98 2.74 -14.53 -2.97
N ALA A 99 2.90 -13.59 -3.90
CA ALA A 99 4.05 -12.68 -3.99
C ALA A 99 5.43 -13.41 -4.07
N GLU A 100 5.50 -14.54 -4.73
CA GLU A 100 6.67 -15.45 -4.74
C GLU A 100 7.95 -14.79 -5.26
N LYS A 101 7.80 -13.77 -6.10
CA LYS A 101 8.93 -13.03 -6.70
C LYS A 101 9.22 -11.71 -6.00
N PHE A 102 8.59 -11.47 -4.84
CA PHE A 102 8.82 -10.24 -4.10
C PHE A 102 10.15 -10.31 -3.34
N ASP A 103 11.12 -9.55 -3.80
CA ASP A 103 12.38 -9.30 -3.12
C ASP A 103 12.55 -7.80 -2.88
N PRO A 104 12.30 -7.31 -1.65
CA PRO A 104 12.37 -5.88 -1.37
C PRO A 104 13.78 -5.30 -1.54
N ALA A 105 14.83 -6.09 -1.29
CA ALA A 105 16.20 -5.64 -1.47
C ALA A 105 16.53 -5.42 -2.95
N GLU A 106 16.12 -6.36 -3.80
CA GLU A 106 16.27 -6.27 -5.25
C GLU A 106 15.47 -5.09 -5.83
N TRP A 107 14.24 -4.89 -5.37
CA TRP A 107 13.41 -3.77 -5.82
C TRP A 107 14.06 -2.43 -5.49
N VAL A 108 14.51 -2.26 -4.23
CA VAL A 108 15.19 -1.03 -3.80
C VAL A 108 16.49 -0.81 -4.56
N ARG A 109 17.25 -1.88 -4.85
CA ARG A 109 18.46 -1.81 -5.68
C ARG A 109 18.13 -1.27 -7.08
N LEU A 110 17.10 -1.81 -7.73
CA LEU A 110 16.68 -1.37 -9.07
C LEU A 110 16.21 0.09 -9.06
N PHE A 111 15.43 0.51 -8.06
CA PHE A 111 14.98 1.90 -7.96
C PHE A 111 16.15 2.87 -7.79
N LYS A 112 17.13 2.48 -6.96
CA LYS A 112 18.35 3.27 -6.76
C LYS A 112 19.19 3.36 -8.04
N GLU A 113 19.35 2.27 -8.78
CA GLU A 113 20.05 2.25 -10.07
C GLU A 113 19.33 3.08 -11.13
N ALA A 114 18.00 3.09 -11.12
CA ALA A 114 17.18 3.97 -11.97
C ALA A 114 17.28 5.47 -11.59
N GLY A 115 17.91 5.80 -10.46
CA GLY A 115 18.10 7.17 -9.98
C GLY A 115 16.95 7.67 -9.09
N ALA A 116 16.03 6.80 -8.65
CA ALA A 116 14.97 7.19 -7.73
C ALA A 116 15.57 7.60 -6.36
N GLY A 117 15.03 8.65 -5.81
CA GLY A 117 15.45 9.20 -4.51
C GLY A 117 14.43 8.98 -3.40
N TYR A 118 13.22 8.52 -3.76
CA TYR A 118 12.14 8.17 -2.83
C TYR A 118 11.13 7.26 -3.51
#